data_27a58c6aad8d7ad880f81f2bb7e8d767
#
_entry.id   27a58c6aad8d7ad880f81f2bb7e8d767
#
_cell.length_a   1.000
_cell.length_b   1.000
_cell.length_c   1.000
_cell.angle_alpha   90.00
_cell.angle_beta   90.00
_cell.angle_gamma   90.00
#
_symmetry.space_group_name_H-M   'P 1'
#
loop_
_entity.id
_entity.type
_entity.pdbx_description
1 polymer ?
#
loop_
_entity_poly.entity_id
_entity_poly.type
_entity_poly.pdbx_seq_one_letter_code
_entity_poly.pdbx_strand_id
1 'polypeptide(L)'
;MRKTKIICTIGPASEHEDVLTRMIKAGMDVARLNFSHGSHEEHQGKIDLIKKVRQKLHMPIAIMLDTKGPEYRIKTFENGKIELKDGDTFTLTTDDIVGNQKRVSVNYENLIKDLKVGDRVLVANGIIILQVRELKGNDAICDVIAGGTLSDRKSMNFPNKVMKHAYLSKQDKDDLLFGIKNEVDYVAASFVSTKQDVADLRSFLDENGGEDIEIIAKIENRSGVDHVEEICEIANGIMIARGDLGVEIPGVEVPAIQKYLINKCRMLGTRVITATEMLESMIHNPRPTRAELSDVANAVYDGSSAIMLSGESAAGKYPVEAVKNMAETAEYTEKQINYGKRFANAEFQTKSIVDAISHATCAMAIDVDAKCIVVSSLTGRTVRMVSRFRCHVDIIGMTTSEKAWRKLNLSWGVKPVLCEEYNSMEVMFYNAMNEAKSVMKLKKGDHIVLTGGLINGKTGNTNVIKVETV
;
A
#
# COMPACT_ATOMS: atom_id res chain seq x y z
N MET A 1 -5.53 21.48 -3.48
CA MET A 1 -6.02 20.08 -3.23
C MET A 1 -4.87 19.28 -2.64
N ARG A 2 -5.11 18.46 -1.60
CA ARG A 2 -4.09 17.52 -1.08
C ARG A 2 -3.71 16.51 -2.16
N LYS A 3 -2.43 16.28 -2.35
CA LYS A 3 -1.90 15.39 -3.39
C LYS A 3 -1.60 14.00 -2.88
N THR A 4 -1.00 13.88 -1.68
CA THR A 4 -0.72 12.60 -1.01
C THR A 4 -2.02 11.98 -0.50
N LYS A 5 -2.27 10.72 -0.83
CA LYS A 5 -3.49 10.00 -0.48
C LYS A 5 -3.43 9.41 0.92
N ILE A 6 -4.59 9.13 1.52
CA ILE A 6 -4.67 8.55 2.87
C ILE A 6 -5.46 7.25 2.81
N ILE A 7 -4.82 6.20 3.32
CA ILE A 7 -5.42 4.88 3.51
C ILE A 7 -5.74 4.72 5.00
N CYS A 8 -6.95 4.27 5.32
CA CYS A 8 -7.33 4.00 6.71
C CYS A 8 -7.76 2.56 6.87
N THR A 9 -7.22 1.87 7.88
CA THR A 9 -7.70 0.55 8.26
C THR A 9 -9.03 0.69 8.98
N ILE A 10 -10.03 -0.10 8.53
CA ILE A 10 -11.36 -0.11 9.10
C ILE A 10 -11.46 -1.23 10.13
N GLY A 11 -11.90 -0.89 11.32
CA GLY A 11 -12.07 -1.81 12.44
C GLY A 11 -13.09 -1.27 13.45
N PRO A 12 -13.11 -1.81 14.68
CA PRO A 12 -14.14 -1.49 15.68
C PRO A 12 -14.37 0.00 15.95
N ALA A 13 -13.34 0.83 15.82
CA ALA A 13 -13.45 2.28 16.02
C ALA A 13 -14.07 3.03 14.83
N SER A 14 -14.12 2.41 13.65
CA SER A 14 -14.50 3.07 12.39
C SER A 14 -15.60 2.33 11.60
N GLU A 15 -16.20 1.28 12.15
CA GLU A 15 -17.27 0.49 11.50
C GLU A 15 -18.68 1.02 11.73
N HIS A 16 -18.83 2.31 12.06
CA HIS A 16 -20.11 3.00 12.19
C HIS A 16 -20.27 4.06 11.11
N GLU A 17 -21.48 4.19 10.52
CA GLU A 17 -21.75 5.05 9.36
C GLU A 17 -21.36 6.51 9.59
N ASP A 18 -21.62 7.06 10.77
CA ASP A 18 -21.29 8.44 11.12
C ASP A 18 -19.78 8.66 11.22
N VAL A 19 -19.05 7.75 11.86
CA VAL A 19 -17.58 7.81 12.00
C VAL A 19 -16.92 7.67 10.63
N LEU A 20 -17.32 6.66 9.85
CA LEU A 20 -16.78 6.44 8.50
C LEU A 20 -17.05 7.64 7.59
N THR A 21 -18.27 8.21 7.65
CA THR A 21 -18.62 9.43 6.90
C THR A 21 -17.71 10.61 7.27
N ARG A 22 -17.44 10.81 8.57
CA ARG A 22 -16.53 11.87 9.04
C ARG A 22 -15.09 11.62 8.63
N MET A 23 -14.60 10.37 8.67
CA MET A 23 -13.26 10.02 8.20
C MET A 23 -13.08 10.30 6.71
N ILE A 24 -14.06 9.93 5.88
CA ILE A 24 -14.05 10.23 4.44
C ILE A 24 -13.99 11.76 4.21
N LYS A 25 -14.84 12.52 4.90
CA LYS A 25 -14.84 14.00 4.81
C LYS A 25 -13.56 14.64 5.36
N ALA A 26 -12.89 13.99 6.33
CA ALA A 26 -11.60 14.45 6.87
C ALA A 26 -10.43 14.15 5.91
N GLY A 27 -10.62 13.28 4.91
CA GLY A 27 -9.63 13.04 3.87
C GLY A 27 -9.23 11.59 3.63
N MET A 28 -9.96 10.60 4.11
CA MET A 28 -9.73 9.20 3.76
C MET A 28 -10.03 8.96 2.26
N ASP A 29 -9.08 8.35 1.56
CA ASP A 29 -9.19 8.03 0.12
C ASP A 29 -9.43 6.53 -0.12
N VAL A 30 -8.87 5.66 0.73
CA VAL A 30 -8.94 4.19 0.60
C VAL A 30 -9.25 3.55 1.95
N ALA A 31 -10.17 2.61 1.96
CA ALA A 31 -10.51 1.77 3.11
C ALA A 31 -9.74 0.45 3.04
N ARG A 32 -8.85 0.18 4.00
CA ARG A 32 -8.11 -1.08 4.13
C ARG A 32 -8.82 -2.03 5.10
N LEU A 33 -8.96 -3.28 4.70
CA LEU A 33 -9.48 -4.39 5.50
C LEU A 33 -8.35 -5.40 5.76
N ASN A 34 -7.98 -5.59 7.02
CA ASN A 34 -6.89 -6.49 7.41
C ASN A 34 -7.41 -7.91 7.67
N PHE A 35 -7.17 -8.83 6.72
CA PHE A 35 -7.62 -10.22 6.80
C PHE A 35 -6.75 -11.12 7.69
N SER A 36 -5.73 -10.56 8.35
CA SER A 36 -5.07 -11.26 9.46
C SER A 36 -5.98 -11.40 10.69
N HIS A 37 -7.08 -10.65 10.77
CA HIS A 37 -8.04 -10.60 11.86
C HIS A 37 -9.47 -10.56 11.34
N GLY A 38 -10.39 -11.11 12.11
CA GLY A 38 -11.82 -11.12 11.81
C GLY A 38 -12.26 -12.28 10.92
N SER A 39 -13.57 -12.45 10.78
CA SER A 39 -14.20 -13.43 9.91
C SER A 39 -14.67 -12.80 8.60
N HIS A 40 -15.01 -13.64 7.61
CA HIS A 40 -15.60 -13.16 6.35
C HIS A 40 -16.92 -12.41 6.58
N GLU A 41 -17.73 -12.81 7.57
CA GLU A 41 -18.98 -12.13 7.94
C GLU A 41 -18.72 -10.72 8.46
N GLU A 42 -17.72 -10.54 9.31
CA GLU A 42 -17.33 -9.22 9.84
C GLU A 42 -16.80 -8.33 8.72
N HIS A 43 -15.99 -8.88 7.82
CA HIS A 43 -15.49 -8.15 6.66
C HIS A 43 -16.61 -7.80 5.68
N GLN A 44 -17.61 -8.68 5.48
CA GLN A 44 -18.76 -8.37 4.64
C GLN A 44 -19.53 -7.16 5.18
N GLY A 45 -19.81 -7.11 6.47
CA GLY A 45 -20.48 -5.97 7.09
C GLY A 45 -19.73 -4.65 6.87
N LYS A 46 -18.39 -4.66 6.98
CA LYS A 46 -17.54 -3.49 6.72
C LYS A 46 -17.57 -3.09 5.24
N ILE A 47 -17.50 -4.03 4.31
CA ILE A 47 -17.57 -3.79 2.87
C ILE A 47 -18.92 -3.15 2.49
N ASP A 48 -20.02 -3.70 3.00
CA ASP A 48 -21.36 -3.20 2.73
C ASP A 48 -21.53 -1.76 3.25
N LEU A 49 -21.01 -1.49 4.44
CA LEU A 49 -21.00 -0.15 5.01
C LEU A 49 -20.18 0.83 4.15
N ILE A 50 -18.99 0.45 3.71
CA ILE A 50 -18.14 1.29 2.85
C ILE A 50 -18.86 1.57 1.53
N LYS A 51 -19.44 0.55 0.88
CA LYS A 51 -20.19 0.69 -0.37
C LYS A 51 -21.39 1.62 -0.19
N LYS A 52 -22.16 1.49 0.89
CA LYS A 52 -23.29 2.36 1.24
C LYS A 52 -22.86 3.82 1.41
N VAL A 53 -21.80 4.07 2.21
CA VAL A 53 -21.36 5.43 2.52
C VAL A 53 -20.75 6.11 1.30
N ARG A 54 -19.91 5.42 0.51
CA ARG A 54 -19.32 6.02 -0.70
C ARG A 54 -20.37 6.38 -1.73
N GLN A 55 -21.42 5.56 -1.88
CA GLN A 55 -22.56 5.86 -2.76
C GLN A 55 -23.33 7.08 -2.28
N LYS A 56 -23.65 7.16 -0.98
CA LYS A 56 -24.35 8.32 -0.37
C LYS A 56 -23.57 9.63 -0.52
N LEU A 57 -22.24 9.57 -0.48
CA LEU A 57 -21.37 10.73 -0.60
C LEU A 57 -20.94 11.04 -2.04
N HIS A 58 -21.24 10.15 -3.01
CA HIS A 58 -20.73 10.20 -4.38
C HIS A 58 -19.20 10.36 -4.43
N MET A 59 -18.49 9.57 -3.60
CA MET A 59 -17.03 9.62 -3.51
C MET A 59 -16.39 8.28 -3.89
N PRO A 60 -15.23 8.30 -4.61
CA PRO A 60 -14.57 7.10 -5.12
C PRO A 60 -13.72 6.39 -4.07
N ILE A 61 -14.31 6.03 -2.93
CA ILE A 61 -13.58 5.32 -1.88
C ILE A 61 -13.28 3.90 -2.35
N ALA A 62 -12.00 3.59 -2.53
CA ALA A 62 -11.54 2.26 -2.92
C ALA A 62 -11.48 1.32 -1.70
N ILE A 63 -11.61 0.02 -1.94
CA ILE A 63 -11.49 -1.02 -0.92
C ILE A 63 -10.21 -1.81 -1.19
N MET A 64 -9.37 -1.94 -0.17
CA MET A 64 -8.14 -2.71 -0.18
C MET A 64 -8.24 -3.89 0.78
N LEU A 65 -8.14 -5.12 0.24
CA LEU A 65 -8.00 -6.35 1.01
C LEU A 65 -6.51 -6.55 1.29
N ASP A 66 -6.13 -6.62 2.57
CA ASP A 66 -4.75 -6.88 2.99
C ASP A 66 -4.66 -8.34 3.46
N THR A 67 -3.92 -9.17 2.73
CA THR A 67 -3.82 -10.61 2.98
C THR A 67 -3.01 -10.90 4.23
N LYS A 68 -3.25 -12.05 4.83
CA LYS A 68 -2.43 -12.53 5.93
C LYS A 68 -1.01 -12.86 5.48
N GLY A 69 -0.89 -13.48 4.32
CA GLY A 69 0.37 -13.94 3.75
C GLY A 69 0.97 -15.15 4.47
N PRO A 70 2.15 -15.58 4.03
CA PRO A 70 2.85 -16.71 4.62
C PRO A 70 3.40 -16.33 6.00
N GLU A 71 2.75 -16.82 7.04
CA GLU A 71 3.13 -16.54 8.41
C GLU A 71 3.72 -17.78 9.08
N TYR A 72 4.93 -17.64 9.61
CA TYR A 72 5.60 -18.67 10.39
C TYR A 72 5.30 -18.47 11.87
N ARG A 73 4.87 -19.56 12.55
CA ARG A 73 4.52 -19.52 13.97
C ARG A 73 5.02 -20.74 14.70
N ILE A 74 5.40 -20.57 15.96
CA ILE A 74 5.45 -21.69 16.90
C ILE A 74 4.02 -22.16 17.20
N LYS A 75 3.87 -23.44 17.57
CA LYS A 75 2.59 -24.00 18.02
C LYS A 75 2.33 -23.68 19.51
N THR A 76 1.73 -24.59 20.25
CA THR A 76 1.28 -24.40 21.62
C THR A 76 2.18 -25.06 22.64
N PHE A 77 2.16 -24.57 23.87
CA PHE A 77 2.84 -25.13 25.04
C PHE A 77 1.86 -25.82 25.98
N GLU A 78 2.34 -26.78 26.79
CA GLU A 78 1.58 -27.50 27.78
C GLU A 78 0.86 -26.54 28.76
N ASN A 79 1.50 -25.45 29.14
CA ASN A 79 0.97 -24.46 30.09
C ASN A 79 0.66 -23.08 29.41
N GLY A 80 0.50 -23.06 28.08
CA GLY A 80 0.21 -21.83 27.32
C GLY A 80 1.39 -20.84 27.19
N LYS A 81 2.44 -20.97 28.01
CA LYS A 81 3.64 -20.14 27.98
C LYS A 81 4.81 -20.77 28.71
N ILE A 82 6.00 -20.33 28.35
CA ILE A 82 7.27 -20.66 29.04
C ILE A 82 8.08 -19.40 29.29
N GLU A 83 9.13 -19.50 30.09
CA GLU A 83 10.10 -18.44 30.33
C GLU A 83 11.48 -18.90 29.84
N LEU A 84 12.08 -18.16 28.89
CA LEU A 84 13.43 -18.42 28.38
C LEU A 84 14.39 -17.38 28.95
N LYS A 85 15.60 -17.84 29.32
CA LYS A 85 16.67 -16.96 29.80
C LYS A 85 17.78 -16.87 28.77
N ASP A 86 18.50 -15.76 28.77
CA ASP A 86 19.71 -15.59 27.96
C ASP A 86 20.72 -16.70 28.26
N GLY A 87 21.25 -17.34 27.23
CA GLY A 87 22.15 -18.47 27.33
C GLY A 87 21.50 -19.85 27.45
N ASP A 88 20.17 -19.92 27.58
CA ASP A 88 19.46 -21.20 27.52
C ASP A 88 19.61 -21.87 26.14
N THR A 89 19.37 -23.18 26.11
CA THR A 89 19.23 -23.92 24.86
C THR A 89 17.76 -24.20 24.61
N PHE A 90 17.23 -23.84 23.42
CA PHE A 90 15.85 -24.07 23.04
C PHE A 90 15.74 -24.66 21.64
N THR A 91 14.83 -25.61 21.42
CA THR A 91 14.71 -26.34 20.16
C THR A 91 13.39 -26.00 19.45
N LEU A 92 13.49 -25.56 18.19
CA LEU A 92 12.39 -25.47 17.26
C LEU A 92 12.33 -26.80 16.48
N THR A 93 11.16 -27.43 16.41
CA THR A 93 11.02 -28.74 15.76
C THR A 93 9.88 -28.77 14.76
N THR A 94 10.06 -29.52 13.66
CA THR A 94 8.98 -29.85 12.71
C THR A 94 8.13 -31.05 13.15
N ASP A 95 8.53 -31.76 14.21
CA ASP A 95 7.71 -32.79 14.84
C ASP A 95 6.41 -32.17 15.42
N ASP A 96 5.30 -32.86 15.30
CA ASP A 96 4.02 -32.40 15.87
C ASP A 96 3.91 -32.78 17.35
N ILE A 97 4.34 -31.85 18.21
CA ILE A 97 4.32 -32.02 19.68
C ILE A 97 3.65 -30.83 20.36
N VAL A 98 3.16 -31.03 21.55
CA VAL A 98 2.89 -29.93 22.50
C VAL A 98 4.22 -29.49 23.11
N GLY A 99 4.52 -28.20 23.03
CA GLY A 99 5.80 -27.63 23.45
C GLY A 99 5.95 -27.60 24.98
N ASN A 100 7.20 -27.52 25.43
CA ASN A 100 7.59 -27.42 26.83
C ASN A 100 8.78 -26.48 27.00
N GLN A 101 9.40 -26.44 28.18
CA GLN A 101 10.54 -25.57 28.49
C GLN A 101 11.77 -25.79 27.59
N LYS A 102 11.84 -26.90 26.84
CA LYS A 102 13.04 -27.25 26.04
C LYS A 102 12.80 -27.20 24.53
N ARG A 103 11.56 -27.42 24.06
CA ARG A 103 11.28 -27.52 22.63
C ARG A 103 9.81 -27.17 22.30
N VAL A 104 9.58 -26.70 21.10
CA VAL A 104 8.24 -26.39 20.56
C VAL A 104 8.13 -26.72 19.09
N SER A 105 6.95 -27.20 18.66
CA SER A 105 6.62 -27.38 17.25
C SER A 105 6.49 -26.05 16.53
N VAL A 106 6.81 -26.07 15.24
CA VAL A 106 6.54 -24.96 14.33
C VAL A 106 5.53 -25.37 13.25
N ASN A 107 4.92 -24.39 12.58
CA ASN A 107 3.98 -24.63 11.47
C ASN A 107 4.66 -24.74 10.10
N TYR A 108 5.99 -24.66 10.02
CA TYR A 108 6.76 -24.68 8.79
C TYR A 108 7.58 -25.95 8.63
N GLU A 109 7.13 -26.84 7.75
CA GLU A 109 7.70 -28.18 7.55
C GLU A 109 9.13 -28.18 6.97
N ASN A 110 9.47 -27.15 6.16
CA ASN A 110 10.79 -27.05 5.55
C ASN A 110 11.83 -26.30 6.42
N LEU A 111 11.51 -25.99 7.69
CA LEU A 111 12.37 -25.20 8.58
C LEU A 111 13.82 -25.67 8.54
N ILE A 112 14.05 -26.98 8.73
CA ILE A 112 15.40 -27.56 8.83
C ILE A 112 16.16 -27.50 7.49
N LYS A 113 15.45 -27.53 6.36
CA LYS A 113 16.06 -27.46 5.03
C LYS A 113 16.52 -26.05 4.67
N ASP A 114 15.83 -25.03 5.18
CA ASP A 114 16.07 -23.64 4.84
C ASP A 114 17.00 -22.94 5.84
N LEU A 115 17.06 -23.39 7.09
CA LEU A 115 17.99 -22.87 8.09
C LEU A 115 19.40 -23.41 7.92
N LYS A 116 20.36 -22.62 8.41
CA LYS A 116 21.78 -22.97 8.53
C LYS A 116 22.28 -22.65 9.95
N VAL A 117 23.33 -23.35 10.38
CA VAL A 117 24.02 -22.99 11.64
C VAL A 117 24.48 -21.54 11.56
N GLY A 118 24.23 -20.80 12.62
CA GLY A 118 24.51 -19.36 12.75
C GLY A 118 23.34 -18.45 12.37
N ASP A 119 22.28 -18.96 11.73
CA ASP A 119 21.09 -18.17 11.42
C ASP A 119 20.37 -17.71 12.70
N ARG A 120 19.76 -16.53 12.62
CA ARG A 120 18.90 -16.01 13.69
C ARG A 120 17.44 -16.30 13.38
N VAL A 121 16.70 -16.65 14.42
CA VAL A 121 15.23 -16.76 14.41
C VAL A 121 14.71 -15.79 15.45
N LEU A 122 13.92 -14.83 14.99
CA LEU A 122 13.24 -13.86 15.84
C LEU A 122 11.86 -14.38 16.18
N VAL A 123 11.50 -14.41 17.45
CA VAL A 123 10.19 -14.88 17.89
C VAL A 123 9.46 -13.77 18.63
N ALA A 124 8.12 -13.73 18.55
CA ALA A 124 7.29 -12.72 19.18
C ALA A 124 7.70 -11.28 18.79
N ASN A 125 7.75 -10.98 17.48
CA ASN A 125 8.16 -9.68 16.91
C ASN A 125 9.59 -9.26 17.35
N GLY A 126 10.50 -10.23 17.47
CA GLY A 126 11.90 -9.95 17.78
C GLY A 126 12.21 -9.73 19.26
N ILE A 127 11.25 -9.90 20.17
CA ILE A 127 11.47 -9.85 21.63
C ILE A 127 12.39 -10.99 22.05
N ILE A 128 12.18 -12.20 21.50
CA ILE A 128 13.03 -13.36 21.75
C ILE A 128 13.90 -13.58 20.51
N ILE A 129 15.19 -13.73 20.74
CA ILE A 129 16.19 -13.94 19.69
C ILE A 129 16.85 -15.29 19.92
N LEU A 130 16.70 -16.18 18.95
CA LEU A 130 17.34 -17.49 18.92
C LEU A 130 18.43 -17.49 17.85
N GLN A 131 19.55 -18.20 18.09
CA GLN A 131 20.59 -18.45 17.10
C GLN A 131 20.77 -19.93 16.90
N VAL A 132 20.64 -20.42 15.67
CA VAL A 132 20.79 -21.83 15.32
C VAL A 132 22.21 -22.28 15.60
N ARG A 133 22.38 -23.21 16.53
CA ARG A 133 23.65 -23.84 16.90
C ARG A 133 23.88 -25.15 16.15
N GLU A 134 22.84 -25.96 16.00
CA GLU A 134 22.89 -27.28 15.39
C GLU A 134 21.56 -27.61 14.70
N LEU A 135 21.63 -28.32 13.56
CA LEU A 135 20.48 -28.91 12.87
C LEU A 135 20.61 -30.42 12.91
N LYS A 136 19.59 -31.11 13.49
CA LYS A 136 19.64 -32.55 13.68
C LYS A 136 18.25 -33.20 13.48
N GLY A 137 18.10 -33.99 12.44
CA GLY A 137 16.79 -34.60 12.11
C GLY A 137 15.74 -33.53 11.84
N ASN A 138 14.71 -33.46 12.65
CA ASN A 138 13.62 -32.50 12.56
C ASN A 138 13.80 -31.29 13.51
N ASP A 139 14.97 -31.18 14.16
CA ASP A 139 15.24 -30.20 15.21
C ASP A 139 16.24 -29.11 14.77
N ALA A 140 15.92 -27.86 15.00
CA ALA A 140 16.83 -26.73 15.01
C ALA A 140 17.13 -26.39 16.49
N ILE A 141 18.32 -26.80 16.96
CA ILE A 141 18.79 -26.54 18.31
C ILE A 141 19.41 -25.17 18.33
N CYS A 142 18.86 -24.27 19.15
CA CYS A 142 19.22 -22.87 19.19
C CYS A 142 19.75 -22.45 20.57
N ASP A 143 20.67 -21.51 20.58
CA ASP A 143 21.03 -20.75 21.77
C ASP A 143 20.11 -19.54 21.89
N VAL A 144 19.60 -19.26 23.08
CA VAL A 144 18.79 -18.08 23.38
C VAL A 144 19.71 -16.88 23.56
N ILE A 145 19.70 -15.98 22.60
CA ILE A 145 20.51 -14.74 22.64
C ILE A 145 19.80 -13.66 23.47
N ALA A 146 18.49 -13.55 23.32
CA ALA A 146 17.63 -12.71 24.16
C ALA A 146 16.39 -13.53 24.52
N GLY A 147 16.18 -13.68 25.81
CA GLY A 147 15.10 -14.45 26.41
C GLY A 147 13.87 -13.60 26.74
N GLY A 148 12.90 -14.22 27.41
CA GLY A 148 11.67 -13.61 27.86
C GLY A 148 10.53 -14.61 27.92
N THR A 149 9.31 -14.11 28.18
CA THR A 149 8.09 -14.92 28.19
C THR A 149 7.68 -15.27 26.77
N LEU A 150 7.66 -16.55 26.44
CA LEU A 150 7.21 -17.09 25.16
C LEU A 150 5.86 -17.79 25.33
N SER A 151 4.81 -17.22 24.74
CA SER A 151 3.45 -17.79 24.76
C SER A 151 3.10 -18.48 23.44
N ASP A 152 1.95 -19.18 23.42
CA ASP A 152 1.42 -19.92 22.28
C ASP A 152 1.35 -19.08 21.00
N ARG A 153 1.58 -19.75 19.88
CA ARG A 153 1.30 -19.27 18.52
C ARG A 153 1.99 -17.95 18.15
N LYS A 154 3.14 -17.64 18.77
CA LYS A 154 3.91 -16.44 18.43
C LYS A 154 4.54 -16.57 17.05
N SER A 155 4.61 -15.44 16.34
CA SER A 155 5.25 -15.32 15.05
C SER A 155 6.73 -15.63 15.13
N MET A 156 7.26 -16.15 14.03
CA MET A 156 8.70 -16.31 13.79
C MET A 156 9.10 -15.55 12.54
N ASN A 157 10.23 -14.88 12.61
CA ASN A 157 10.85 -14.18 11.50
C ASN A 157 12.28 -14.71 11.28
N PHE A 158 12.72 -14.69 10.05
CA PHE A 158 14.02 -15.25 9.64
C PHE A 158 14.84 -14.19 8.90
N PRO A 159 15.53 -13.28 9.62
CA PRO A 159 16.24 -12.16 9.02
C PRO A 159 17.19 -12.60 7.92
N ASN A 160 17.16 -11.89 6.79
CA ASN A 160 17.99 -12.16 5.61
C ASN A 160 17.80 -13.56 4.97
N LYS A 161 16.65 -14.20 5.16
CA LYS A 161 16.32 -15.50 4.58
C LYS A 161 15.12 -15.43 3.66
N VAL A 162 15.21 -16.14 2.53
CA VAL A 162 14.07 -16.46 1.67
C VAL A 162 13.64 -17.88 1.98
N MET A 163 12.48 -18.02 2.57
CA MET A 163 11.93 -19.33 2.92
C MET A 163 11.21 -19.94 1.71
N LYS A 164 11.42 -21.23 1.45
CA LYS A 164 10.86 -21.93 0.27
C LYS A 164 9.49 -22.52 0.58
N HIS A 165 8.45 -21.76 0.33
CA HIS A 165 7.06 -22.24 0.44
C HIS A 165 6.22 -21.75 -0.73
N ALA A 166 5.03 -22.31 -0.91
CA ALA A 166 4.03 -21.73 -1.81
C ALA A 166 3.58 -20.38 -1.26
N TYR A 167 3.62 -19.34 -2.09
CA TYR A 167 3.31 -17.98 -1.64
C TYR A 167 1.88 -17.85 -1.10
N LEU A 168 0.90 -18.44 -1.80
CA LEU A 168 -0.50 -18.39 -1.39
C LEU A 168 -0.87 -19.59 -0.51
N SER A 169 -1.18 -19.34 0.75
CA SER A 169 -1.78 -20.32 1.64
C SER A 169 -3.23 -20.64 1.24
N LYS A 170 -3.80 -21.70 1.80
CA LYS A 170 -5.24 -22.00 1.60
C LYS A 170 -6.12 -20.86 2.09
N GLN A 171 -5.80 -20.27 3.25
CA GLN A 171 -6.52 -19.14 3.81
C GLN A 171 -6.45 -17.92 2.88
N ASP A 172 -5.26 -17.57 2.35
CA ASP A 172 -5.14 -16.46 1.42
C ASP A 172 -5.99 -16.67 0.17
N LYS A 173 -6.04 -17.89 -0.36
CA LYS A 173 -6.89 -18.23 -1.51
C LYS A 173 -8.38 -18.06 -1.20
N ASP A 174 -8.84 -18.51 -0.04
CA ASP A 174 -10.22 -18.34 0.40
C ASP A 174 -10.56 -16.84 0.58
N ASP A 175 -9.66 -16.06 1.17
CA ASP A 175 -9.79 -14.61 1.35
C ASP A 175 -9.81 -13.86 0.01
N LEU A 176 -8.97 -14.26 -0.94
CA LEU A 176 -8.93 -13.69 -2.29
C LEU A 176 -10.24 -13.97 -3.06
N LEU A 177 -10.77 -15.18 -2.99
CA LEU A 177 -12.07 -15.51 -3.59
C LEU A 177 -13.21 -14.67 -2.98
N PHE A 178 -13.18 -14.47 -1.66
CA PHE A 178 -14.09 -13.56 -1.00
C PHE A 178 -13.93 -12.10 -1.49
N GLY A 179 -12.68 -11.64 -1.66
CA GLY A 179 -12.37 -10.31 -2.19
C GLY A 179 -12.89 -10.11 -3.62
N ILE A 180 -12.68 -11.10 -4.51
CA ILE A 180 -13.17 -11.11 -5.90
C ILE A 180 -14.71 -11.00 -5.90
N LYS A 181 -15.41 -11.85 -5.13
CA LYS A 181 -16.87 -11.83 -4.99
C LYS A 181 -17.38 -10.46 -4.53
N ASN A 182 -16.64 -9.78 -3.69
CA ASN A 182 -16.98 -8.48 -3.14
C ASN A 182 -16.48 -7.29 -3.98
N GLU A 183 -15.84 -7.53 -5.12
CA GLU A 183 -15.33 -6.50 -6.04
C GLU A 183 -14.40 -5.50 -5.33
N VAL A 184 -13.44 -6.01 -4.54
CA VAL A 184 -12.40 -5.15 -3.95
C VAL A 184 -11.55 -4.54 -5.06
N ASP A 185 -11.03 -3.34 -4.84
CA ASP A 185 -10.26 -2.60 -5.84
C ASP A 185 -8.77 -2.97 -5.81
N TYR A 186 -8.27 -3.36 -4.64
CA TYR A 186 -6.86 -3.70 -4.38
C TYR A 186 -6.71 -4.92 -3.51
N VAL A 187 -5.64 -5.65 -3.74
CA VAL A 187 -5.07 -6.64 -2.81
C VAL A 187 -3.70 -6.16 -2.38
N ALA A 188 -3.52 -5.91 -1.07
CA ALA A 188 -2.22 -5.70 -0.46
C ALA A 188 -1.65 -7.06 -0.07
N ALA A 189 -0.60 -7.47 -0.76
CA ALA A 189 -0.02 -8.82 -0.72
C ALA A 189 1.12 -8.85 0.33
N SER A 190 0.91 -9.53 1.45
CA SER A 190 1.86 -9.57 2.57
C SER A 190 3.09 -10.42 2.26
N PHE A 191 4.25 -10.02 2.79
CA PHE A 191 5.53 -10.73 2.75
C PHE A 191 6.04 -11.05 1.34
N VAL A 192 5.77 -10.18 0.36
CA VAL A 192 6.33 -10.34 -0.99
C VAL A 192 7.85 -10.26 -0.94
N SER A 193 8.51 -11.29 -1.43
CA SER A 193 9.97 -11.43 -1.44
C SER A 193 10.55 -11.39 -2.85
N THR A 194 9.78 -11.82 -3.85
CA THR A 194 10.23 -11.96 -5.23
C THR A 194 9.14 -11.57 -6.23
N LYS A 195 9.53 -11.37 -7.49
CA LYS A 195 8.60 -11.20 -8.61
C LYS A 195 7.65 -12.39 -8.77
N GLN A 196 8.12 -13.63 -8.48
CA GLN A 196 7.33 -14.83 -8.60
C GLN A 196 6.14 -14.84 -7.65
N ASP A 197 6.30 -14.32 -6.42
CA ASP A 197 5.21 -14.23 -5.46
C ASP A 197 4.04 -13.37 -6.00
N VAL A 198 4.39 -12.25 -6.66
CA VAL A 198 3.40 -11.38 -7.30
C VAL A 198 2.77 -12.06 -8.53
N ALA A 199 3.57 -12.80 -9.30
CA ALA A 199 3.10 -13.55 -10.46
C ALA A 199 2.11 -14.65 -10.07
N ASP A 200 2.39 -15.39 -8.99
CA ASP A 200 1.52 -16.44 -8.48
C ASP A 200 0.17 -15.86 -8.01
N LEU A 201 0.21 -14.72 -7.30
CA LEU A 201 -1.02 -14.00 -6.91
C LEU A 201 -1.78 -13.48 -8.14
N ARG A 202 -1.09 -12.91 -9.13
CA ARG A 202 -1.73 -12.40 -10.35
C ARG A 202 -2.43 -13.52 -11.11
N SER A 203 -1.75 -14.67 -11.30
CA SER A 203 -2.33 -15.85 -11.96
C SER A 203 -3.58 -16.33 -11.22
N PHE A 204 -3.52 -16.42 -9.88
CA PHE A 204 -4.67 -16.83 -9.10
C PHE A 204 -5.87 -15.87 -9.26
N LEU A 205 -5.64 -14.57 -9.23
CA LEU A 205 -6.69 -13.57 -9.44
C LEU A 205 -7.27 -13.67 -10.86
N ASP A 206 -6.43 -13.80 -11.89
CA ASP A 206 -6.87 -13.88 -13.30
C ASP A 206 -7.70 -15.16 -13.56
N GLU A 207 -7.30 -16.29 -12.99
CA GLU A 207 -8.01 -17.58 -13.11
C GLU A 207 -9.38 -17.58 -12.43
N ASN A 208 -9.62 -16.65 -11.49
CA ASN A 208 -10.85 -16.59 -10.69
C ASN A 208 -11.71 -15.33 -10.94
N GLY A 209 -11.45 -14.57 -12.01
CA GLY A 209 -12.24 -13.40 -12.40
C GLY A 209 -11.88 -12.10 -11.65
N GLY A 210 -10.66 -12.02 -11.13
CA GLY A 210 -10.09 -10.86 -10.44
C GLY A 210 -9.08 -10.06 -11.28
N GLU A 211 -9.16 -10.10 -12.61
CA GLU A 211 -8.21 -9.43 -13.53
C GLU A 211 -8.13 -7.93 -13.31
N ASP A 212 -9.25 -7.33 -12.89
CA ASP A 212 -9.35 -5.90 -12.61
C ASP A 212 -8.77 -5.50 -11.25
N ILE A 213 -8.50 -6.43 -10.35
CA ILE A 213 -7.96 -6.15 -9.01
C ILE A 213 -6.48 -5.79 -9.14
N GLU A 214 -6.10 -4.65 -8.59
CA GLU A 214 -4.69 -4.21 -8.60
C GLU A 214 -3.93 -4.73 -7.37
N ILE A 215 -2.68 -5.16 -7.59
CA ILE A 215 -1.82 -5.73 -6.55
C ILE A 215 -0.89 -4.66 -5.98
N ILE A 216 -0.89 -4.53 -4.65
CA ILE A 216 0.06 -3.72 -3.88
C ILE A 216 0.97 -4.69 -3.13
N ALA A 217 2.22 -4.84 -3.57
CA ALA A 217 3.19 -5.71 -2.92
C ALA A 217 3.70 -5.08 -1.61
N LYS A 218 3.54 -5.77 -0.49
CA LYS A 218 4.07 -5.30 0.80
C LYS A 218 5.54 -5.71 0.92
N ILE A 219 6.39 -4.72 1.09
CA ILE A 219 7.84 -4.89 1.27
C ILE A 219 8.10 -4.93 2.78
N GLU A 220 8.31 -6.13 3.29
CA GLU A 220 8.39 -6.47 4.72
C GLU A 220 9.67 -7.21 5.09
N ASN A 221 10.55 -7.48 4.12
CA ASN A 221 11.80 -8.22 4.31
C ASN A 221 12.90 -7.74 3.37
N ARG A 222 14.14 -8.19 3.61
CA ARG A 222 15.34 -7.81 2.83
C ARG A 222 15.19 -8.22 1.36
N SER A 223 14.70 -9.41 1.08
CA SER A 223 14.54 -9.90 -0.28
C SER A 223 13.60 -9.01 -1.10
N GLY A 224 12.47 -8.58 -0.53
CA GLY A 224 11.55 -7.65 -1.18
C GLY A 224 12.19 -6.29 -1.48
N VAL A 225 13.07 -5.81 -0.61
CA VAL A 225 13.86 -4.58 -0.86
C VAL A 225 14.81 -4.78 -2.03
N ASP A 226 15.55 -5.87 -2.03
CA ASP A 226 16.59 -6.16 -3.04
C ASP A 226 16.00 -6.41 -4.44
N HIS A 227 14.81 -7.02 -4.52
CA HIS A 227 14.11 -7.34 -5.78
C HIS A 227 12.99 -6.35 -6.16
N VAL A 228 12.94 -5.17 -5.54
CA VAL A 228 11.83 -4.21 -5.74
C VAL A 228 11.60 -3.83 -7.20
N GLU A 229 12.65 -3.74 -8.03
CA GLU A 229 12.51 -3.40 -9.45
C GLU A 229 11.74 -4.48 -10.20
N GLU A 230 12.09 -5.75 -9.99
CA GLU A 230 11.44 -6.90 -10.61
C GLU A 230 9.99 -7.05 -10.10
N ILE A 231 9.75 -6.82 -8.81
CA ILE A 231 8.41 -6.81 -8.20
C ILE A 231 7.54 -5.74 -8.87
N CYS A 232 8.08 -4.53 -9.10
CA CYS A 232 7.37 -3.43 -9.75
C CYS A 232 7.02 -3.67 -11.23
N GLU A 233 7.60 -4.67 -11.88
CA GLU A 233 7.21 -5.03 -13.26
C GLU A 233 5.79 -5.63 -13.34
N ILE A 234 5.32 -6.28 -12.27
CA ILE A 234 3.99 -6.91 -12.18
C ILE A 234 3.08 -6.16 -11.23
N ALA A 235 3.59 -5.74 -10.06
CA ALA A 235 2.80 -5.05 -9.05
C ALA A 235 2.33 -3.66 -9.51
N ASN A 236 1.11 -3.28 -9.15
CA ASN A 236 0.54 -1.96 -9.43
C ASN A 236 0.95 -0.89 -8.41
N GLY A 237 1.54 -1.30 -7.32
CA GLY A 237 2.09 -0.49 -6.26
C GLY A 237 2.89 -1.31 -5.27
N ILE A 238 3.62 -0.64 -4.39
CA ILE A 238 4.23 -1.25 -3.21
C ILE A 238 3.75 -0.56 -1.92
N MET A 239 3.82 -1.30 -0.82
CA MET A 239 3.61 -0.77 0.53
C MET A 239 4.87 -1.04 1.37
N ILE A 240 5.46 0.01 1.89
CA ILE A 240 6.56 -0.06 2.85
C ILE A 240 5.93 -0.25 4.23
N ALA A 241 5.82 -1.50 4.68
CA ALA A 241 5.24 -1.87 5.96
C ALA A 241 6.34 -1.85 7.03
N ARG A 242 6.60 -0.65 7.57
CA ARG A 242 7.78 -0.37 8.41
C ARG A 242 7.86 -1.20 9.68
N GLY A 243 6.72 -1.52 10.30
CA GLY A 243 6.64 -2.36 11.47
C GLY A 243 7.25 -3.74 11.22
N ASP A 244 6.74 -4.47 10.22
CA ASP A 244 7.23 -5.81 9.87
C ASP A 244 8.65 -5.75 9.28
N LEU A 245 8.93 -4.78 8.42
CA LEU A 245 10.26 -4.58 7.85
C LEU A 245 11.31 -4.33 8.94
N GLY A 246 10.99 -3.56 9.99
CA GLY A 246 11.91 -3.26 11.10
C GLY A 246 12.16 -4.44 12.04
N VAL A 247 11.36 -5.52 11.96
CA VAL A 247 11.64 -6.80 12.62
C VAL A 247 12.63 -7.62 11.79
N GLU A 248 12.50 -7.60 10.46
CA GLU A 248 13.32 -8.41 9.53
C GLU A 248 14.70 -7.81 9.23
N ILE A 249 14.85 -6.49 9.36
CA ILE A 249 16.09 -5.76 9.11
C ILE A 249 16.43 -4.86 10.30
N PRO A 250 17.72 -4.47 10.49
CA PRO A 250 18.05 -3.50 11.53
C PRO A 250 17.23 -2.21 11.42
N GLY A 251 16.54 -1.82 12.49
CA GLY A 251 15.64 -0.66 12.50
C GLY A 251 16.30 0.65 12.05
N VAL A 252 17.61 0.79 12.25
CA VAL A 252 18.40 1.95 11.80
C VAL A 252 18.49 2.08 10.27
N GLU A 253 18.27 1.00 9.53
CA GLU A 253 18.29 1.00 8.06
C GLU A 253 16.93 1.40 7.46
N VAL A 254 15.83 1.21 8.20
CA VAL A 254 14.46 1.43 7.69
C VAL A 254 14.25 2.83 7.07
N PRO A 255 14.70 3.94 7.68
CA PRO A 255 14.52 5.27 7.09
C PRO A 255 15.24 5.45 5.75
N ALA A 256 16.44 4.88 5.60
CA ALA A 256 17.20 4.94 4.35
C ALA A 256 16.54 4.10 3.25
N ILE A 257 16.07 2.89 3.60
CA ILE A 257 15.35 1.99 2.71
C ILE A 257 14.03 2.61 2.28
N GLN A 258 13.27 3.26 3.18
CA GLN A 258 12.06 4.00 2.83
C GLN A 258 12.33 5.01 1.72
N LYS A 259 13.34 5.85 1.87
CA LYS A 259 13.71 6.86 0.87
C LYS A 259 14.12 6.23 -0.46
N TYR A 260 14.90 5.17 -0.41
CA TYR A 260 15.31 4.40 -1.59
C TYR A 260 14.09 3.85 -2.35
N LEU A 261 13.20 3.14 -1.66
CA LEU A 261 12.00 2.53 -2.25
C LEU A 261 11.05 3.59 -2.83
N ILE A 262 10.80 4.68 -2.11
CA ILE A 262 9.94 5.77 -2.59
C ILE A 262 10.50 6.37 -3.88
N ASN A 263 11.81 6.68 -3.92
CA ASN A 263 12.44 7.25 -5.11
C ASN A 263 12.44 6.27 -6.27
N LYS A 264 12.79 5.00 -6.03
CA LYS A 264 12.82 3.95 -7.05
C LYS A 264 11.44 3.75 -7.67
N CYS A 265 10.39 3.60 -6.87
CA CYS A 265 9.03 3.41 -7.35
C CYS A 265 8.52 4.61 -8.16
N ARG A 266 8.85 5.83 -7.73
CA ARG A 266 8.52 7.04 -8.49
C ARG A 266 9.17 7.00 -9.88
N MET A 267 10.44 6.62 -10.00
CA MET A 267 11.14 6.50 -11.30
C MET A 267 10.51 5.41 -12.18
N LEU A 268 10.09 4.31 -11.60
CA LEU A 268 9.43 3.20 -12.32
C LEU A 268 7.96 3.50 -12.68
N GLY A 269 7.34 4.51 -12.06
CA GLY A 269 5.92 4.83 -12.26
C GLY A 269 4.97 3.97 -11.44
N THR A 270 5.49 3.32 -10.41
CA THR A 270 4.75 2.47 -9.47
C THR A 270 4.31 3.30 -8.26
N ARG A 271 3.09 3.10 -7.77
CA ARG A 271 2.61 3.76 -6.55
C ARG A 271 3.40 3.25 -5.35
N VAL A 272 3.63 4.12 -4.37
CA VAL A 272 4.28 3.73 -3.12
C VAL A 272 3.49 4.25 -1.92
N ILE A 273 3.23 3.37 -0.98
CA ILE A 273 2.50 3.62 0.26
C ILE A 273 3.49 3.52 1.41
N THR A 274 3.55 4.54 2.26
CA THR A 274 4.29 4.47 3.53
C THR A 274 3.29 4.12 4.63
N ALA A 275 3.55 3.02 5.33
CA ALA A 275 2.60 2.39 6.24
C ALA A 275 3.21 2.06 7.59
N THR A 276 2.34 1.95 8.59
CA THR A 276 2.60 1.60 10.00
C THR A 276 3.37 2.66 10.78
N GLU A 277 3.09 2.77 12.08
CA GLU A 277 3.78 3.67 13.02
C GLU A 277 3.80 5.15 12.59
N MET A 278 2.70 5.63 11.94
CA MET A 278 2.64 7.00 11.43
C MET A 278 2.18 7.99 12.50
N LEU A 279 1.06 7.72 13.16
CA LEU A 279 0.48 8.52 14.25
C LEU A 279 0.09 7.60 15.42
N GLU A 280 0.92 6.63 15.74
CA GLU A 280 0.65 5.52 16.68
C GLU A 280 0.16 6.00 18.04
N SER A 281 0.70 7.11 18.57
CA SER A 281 0.26 7.69 19.84
C SER A 281 -1.22 8.11 19.81
N MET A 282 -1.79 8.36 18.64
CA MET A 282 -3.20 8.74 18.48
C MET A 282 -4.18 7.56 18.65
N ILE A 283 -3.69 6.33 18.80
CA ILE A 283 -4.52 5.22 19.30
C ILE A 283 -5.13 5.60 20.68
N HIS A 284 -4.35 6.27 21.51
CA HIS A 284 -4.75 6.61 22.88
C HIS A 284 -4.89 8.12 23.14
N ASN A 285 -4.19 8.96 22.37
CA ASN A 285 -4.10 10.42 22.60
C ASN A 285 -4.84 11.20 21.51
N PRO A 286 -5.49 12.34 21.83
CA PRO A 286 -6.24 13.15 20.85
C PRO A 286 -5.35 13.95 19.91
N ARG A 287 -4.03 13.98 20.15
CA ARG A 287 -3.03 14.67 19.33
C ARG A 287 -1.78 13.82 19.17
N PRO A 288 -1.14 13.86 17.99
CA PRO A 288 0.10 13.15 17.75
C PRO A 288 1.28 13.86 18.44
N THR A 289 2.38 13.16 18.58
CA THR A 289 3.66 13.74 18.97
C THR A 289 4.26 14.57 17.83
N ARG A 290 5.21 15.43 18.14
CA ARG A 290 5.96 16.19 17.12
C ARG A 290 6.83 15.29 16.24
N ALA A 291 7.34 14.20 16.79
CA ALA A 291 8.11 13.20 16.03
C ALA A 291 7.25 12.52 14.95
N GLU A 292 6.02 12.14 15.30
CA GLU A 292 5.06 11.55 14.35
C GLU A 292 4.64 12.54 13.25
N LEU A 293 4.39 13.81 13.58
CA LEU A 293 4.14 14.84 12.57
C LEU A 293 5.35 15.03 11.64
N SER A 294 6.58 14.96 12.16
CA SER A 294 7.80 14.98 11.36
C SER A 294 7.91 13.76 10.46
N ASP A 295 7.50 12.58 10.91
CA ASP A 295 7.52 11.36 10.13
C ASP A 295 6.50 11.41 8.97
N VAL A 296 5.27 11.84 9.23
CA VAL A 296 4.28 12.11 8.18
C VAL A 296 4.81 13.11 7.15
N ALA A 297 5.39 14.22 7.61
CA ALA A 297 5.97 15.22 6.72
C ALA A 297 7.13 14.65 5.90
N ASN A 298 8.01 13.83 6.49
CA ASN A 298 9.11 13.17 5.79
C ASN A 298 8.61 12.24 4.68
N ALA A 299 7.59 11.41 4.95
CA ALA A 299 6.99 10.55 3.93
C ALA A 299 6.44 11.35 2.73
N VAL A 300 5.85 12.52 2.99
CA VAL A 300 5.38 13.45 1.95
C VAL A 300 6.55 14.11 1.21
N TYR A 301 7.59 14.59 1.93
CA TYR A 301 8.80 15.14 1.32
C TYR A 301 9.52 14.09 0.46
N ASP A 302 9.59 12.84 0.88
CA ASP A 302 10.20 11.77 0.11
C ASP A 302 9.44 11.48 -1.19
N GLY A 303 8.12 11.75 -1.22
CA GLY A 303 7.27 11.63 -2.39
C GLY A 303 6.38 10.39 -2.41
N SER A 304 5.95 9.91 -1.26
CA SER A 304 4.95 8.83 -1.14
C SER A 304 3.69 9.14 -1.94
N SER A 305 3.12 8.15 -2.59
CA SER A 305 1.82 8.29 -3.26
C SER A 305 0.68 8.38 -2.24
N ALA A 306 0.80 7.58 -1.20
CA ALA A 306 -0.13 7.54 -0.08
C ALA A 306 0.60 7.24 1.24
N ILE A 307 -0.07 7.59 2.33
CA ILE A 307 0.31 7.29 3.71
C ILE A 307 -0.85 6.55 4.39
N MET A 308 -0.57 5.69 5.36
CA MET A 308 -1.57 4.79 5.90
C MET A 308 -1.68 4.88 7.42
N LEU A 309 -2.91 4.90 7.92
CA LEU A 309 -3.28 4.70 9.32
C LEU A 309 -3.69 3.23 9.54
N SER A 310 -3.17 2.63 10.59
CA SER A 310 -3.42 1.24 10.99
C SER A 310 -4.30 1.19 12.26
N GLY A 311 -3.69 0.99 13.42
CA GLY A 311 -4.37 0.95 14.72
C GLY A 311 -5.10 2.24 15.04
N GLU A 312 -4.56 3.40 14.63
CA GLU A 312 -5.07 4.74 14.87
C GLU A 312 -6.52 4.90 14.36
N SER A 313 -6.83 4.31 13.20
CA SER A 313 -8.16 4.36 12.59
C SER A 313 -9.00 3.11 12.84
N ALA A 314 -8.38 1.94 13.09
CA ALA A 314 -9.08 0.68 13.28
C ALA A 314 -9.60 0.47 14.70
N ALA A 315 -8.80 0.80 15.71
CA ALA A 315 -9.07 0.53 17.13
C ALA A 315 -8.83 1.74 18.04
N GLY A 316 -8.26 2.82 17.51
CA GLY A 316 -7.94 4.02 18.27
C GLY A 316 -9.16 4.79 18.75
N LYS A 317 -8.97 5.59 19.80
CA LYS A 317 -10.04 6.43 20.38
C LYS A 317 -10.40 7.64 19.50
N TYR A 318 -9.52 8.02 18.55
CA TYR A 318 -9.61 9.28 17.82
C TYR A 318 -9.45 9.07 16.29
N PRO A 319 -10.23 8.16 15.64
CA PRO A 319 -10.02 7.81 14.24
C PRO A 319 -10.20 9.00 13.29
N VAL A 320 -11.17 9.86 13.49
CA VAL A 320 -11.45 11.04 12.65
C VAL A 320 -10.35 12.09 12.80
N GLU A 321 -9.91 12.34 14.03
CA GLU A 321 -8.85 13.29 14.36
C GLU A 321 -7.50 12.82 13.80
N ALA A 322 -7.23 11.51 13.78
CA ALA A 322 -6.03 10.92 13.17
C ALA A 322 -6.00 11.20 11.66
N VAL A 323 -7.10 10.96 10.95
CA VAL A 323 -7.21 11.29 9.51
C VAL A 323 -7.02 12.78 9.28
N LYS A 324 -7.65 13.63 10.10
CA LYS A 324 -7.56 15.09 9.98
C LYS A 324 -6.13 15.59 10.18
N ASN A 325 -5.44 15.16 11.26
CA ASN A 325 -4.05 15.53 11.52
C ASN A 325 -3.12 15.09 10.38
N MET A 326 -3.29 13.88 9.88
CA MET A 326 -2.51 13.36 8.75
C MET A 326 -2.76 14.19 7.48
N ALA A 327 -4.03 14.53 7.18
CA ALA A 327 -4.39 15.33 6.01
C ALA A 327 -3.83 16.77 6.09
N GLU A 328 -3.99 17.42 7.23
CA GLU A 328 -3.48 18.78 7.45
C GLU A 328 -1.95 18.83 7.37
N THR A 329 -1.25 17.85 7.95
CA THR A 329 0.21 17.74 7.88
C THR A 329 0.67 17.55 6.44
N ALA A 330 0.01 16.66 5.69
CA ALA A 330 0.34 16.42 4.28
C ALA A 330 0.11 17.70 3.44
N GLU A 331 -1.04 18.35 3.57
CA GLU A 331 -1.35 19.60 2.82
C GLU A 331 -0.38 20.73 3.14
N TYR A 332 0.00 20.90 4.39
CA TYR A 332 0.97 21.93 4.78
C TYR A 332 2.35 21.63 4.19
N THR A 333 2.80 20.38 4.31
CA THR A 333 4.10 19.97 3.79
C THR A 333 4.19 20.10 2.27
N GLU A 334 3.14 19.73 1.53
CA GLU A 334 3.07 19.86 0.08
C GLU A 334 3.29 21.30 -0.41
N LYS A 335 2.80 22.28 0.34
CA LYS A 335 2.99 23.72 0.02
C LYS A 335 4.44 24.19 0.18
N GLN A 336 5.27 23.47 0.95
CA GLN A 336 6.69 23.79 1.16
C GLN A 336 7.61 23.12 0.13
N ILE A 337 7.10 22.23 -0.71
CA ILE A 337 7.88 21.50 -1.70
C ILE A 337 8.01 22.33 -2.98
N ASN A 338 9.24 22.59 -3.43
CA ASN A 338 9.50 23.15 -4.74
C ASN A 338 9.41 22.05 -5.82
N TYR A 339 8.19 21.79 -6.27
CA TYR A 339 7.90 20.75 -7.26
C TYR A 339 8.53 21.07 -8.63
N GLY A 340 8.63 22.34 -9.03
CA GLY A 340 9.28 22.75 -10.29
C GLY A 340 10.76 22.35 -10.31
N LYS A 341 11.50 22.67 -9.22
CA LYS A 341 12.91 22.25 -9.10
C LYS A 341 13.03 20.72 -9.02
N ARG A 342 12.11 20.06 -8.33
CA ARG A 342 12.09 18.59 -8.24
C ARG A 342 11.85 17.95 -9.61
N PHE A 343 10.94 18.49 -10.42
CA PHE A 343 10.65 18.01 -11.77
C PHE A 343 11.85 18.21 -12.68
N ALA A 344 12.46 19.40 -12.68
CA ALA A 344 13.61 19.73 -13.52
C ALA A 344 14.86 18.89 -13.20
N ASN A 345 15.06 18.52 -11.91
CA ASN A 345 16.22 17.74 -11.48
C ASN A 345 15.99 16.22 -11.53
N ALA A 346 14.81 15.74 -11.94
CA ALA A 346 14.52 14.33 -11.98
C ALA A 346 14.97 13.72 -13.31
N GLU A 347 15.80 12.69 -13.24
CA GLU A 347 16.27 11.93 -14.40
C GLU A 347 15.24 10.85 -14.79
N PHE A 348 14.11 11.27 -15.33
CA PHE A 348 13.07 10.34 -15.77
C PHE A 348 13.50 9.62 -17.04
N GLN A 349 13.42 8.30 -17.04
CA GLN A 349 13.56 7.50 -18.25
C GLN A 349 12.19 7.35 -18.93
N THR A 350 12.11 7.78 -20.19
CA THR A 350 10.94 7.56 -21.04
C THR A 350 11.14 6.30 -21.87
N LYS A 351 10.35 5.26 -21.57
CA LYS A 351 10.47 3.94 -22.22
C LYS A 351 9.35 3.65 -23.22
N SER A 352 8.32 4.51 -23.26
CA SER A 352 7.13 4.32 -24.10
C SER A 352 6.55 5.65 -24.57
N ILE A 353 5.69 5.60 -25.60
CA ILE A 353 4.95 6.77 -26.06
C ILE A 353 4.13 7.39 -24.93
N VAL A 354 3.48 6.57 -24.09
CA VAL A 354 2.70 7.06 -22.95
C VAL A 354 3.57 7.77 -21.93
N ASP A 355 4.79 7.30 -21.71
CA ASP A 355 5.77 8.00 -20.85
C ASP A 355 6.13 9.37 -21.42
N ALA A 356 6.47 9.41 -22.71
CA ALA A 356 6.87 10.64 -23.38
C ALA A 356 5.73 11.67 -23.35
N ILE A 357 4.51 11.27 -23.70
CA ILE A 357 3.31 12.13 -23.65
C ILE A 357 3.04 12.61 -22.22
N SER A 358 3.11 11.72 -21.25
CA SER A 358 2.84 12.09 -19.85
C SER A 358 3.88 13.06 -19.30
N HIS A 359 5.15 12.89 -19.63
CA HIS A 359 6.22 13.83 -19.30
C HIS A 359 6.00 15.18 -19.97
N ALA A 360 5.77 15.20 -21.30
CA ALA A 360 5.50 16.40 -22.06
C ALA A 360 4.26 17.15 -21.57
N THR A 361 3.21 16.41 -21.14
CA THR A 361 1.99 16.99 -20.53
C THR A 361 2.34 17.77 -19.25
N CYS A 362 3.17 17.20 -18.39
CA CYS A 362 3.60 17.87 -17.15
C CYS A 362 4.50 19.07 -17.44
N ALA A 363 5.45 18.95 -18.37
CA ALA A 363 6.32 20.05 -18.80
C ALA A 363 5.49 21.19 -19.38
N MET A 364 4.59 20.90 -20.31
CA MET A 364 3.68 21.88 -20.91
C MET A 364 2.83 22.59 -19.84
N ALA A 365 2.29 21.84 -18.87
CA ALA A 365 1.47 22.42 -17.81
C ALA A 365 2.27 23.37 -16.90
N ILE A 366 3.56 23.09 -16.70
CA ILE A 366 4.46 23.98 -15.95
C ILE A 366 4.77 25.23 -16.78
N ASP A 367 5.13 25.08 -18.05
CA ASP A 367 5.58 26.16 -18.93
C ASP A 367 4.49 27.21 -19.21
N VAL A 368 3.21 26.76 -19.29
CA VAL A 368 2.06 27.67 -19.53
C VAL A 368 1.34 28.11 -18.23
N ASP A 369 1.90 27.82 -17.05
CA ASP A 369 1.26 28.06 -15.73
C ASP A 369 -0.19 27.53 -15.68
N ALA A 370 -0.41 26.31 -16.17
CA ALA A 370 -1.73 25.70 -16.21
C ALA A 370 -2.31 25.52 -14.81
N LYS A 371 -3.62 25.71 -14.66
CA LYS A 371 -4.32 25.53 -13.37
C LYS A 371 -4.63 24.07 -13.09
N CYS A 372 -4.82 23.27 -14.13
CA CYS A 372 -4.96 21.81 -14.00
C CYS A 372 -4.54 21.10 -15.29
N ILE A 373 -4.28 19.81 -15.14
CA ILE A 373 -4.16 18.83 -16.21
C ILE A 373 -5.40 17.96 -16.20
N VAL A 374 -6.10 17.80 -17.33
CA VAL A 374 -7.21 16.87 -17.46
C VAL A 374 -6.77 15.70 -18.33
N VAL A 375 -6.91 14.51 -17.79
CA VAL A 375 -6.48 13.27 -18.43
C VAL A 375 -7.67 12.35 -18.63
N SER A 376 -8.04 12.05 -19.88
CA SER A 376 -9.07 11.07 -20.22
C SER A 376 -8.44 9.68 -20.40
N SER A 377 -8.91 8.69 -19.64
CA SER A 377 -8.34 7.34 -19.67
C SER A 377 -9.35 6.28 -19.19
N LEU A 378 -9.63 5.26 -20.01
CA LEU A 378 -10.56 4.18 -19.66
C LEU A 378 -10.09 3.39 -18.43
N THR A 379 -8.83 2.98 -18.41
CA THR A 379 -8.25 2.14 -17.34
C THR A 379 -7.54 2.94 -16.25
N GLY A 380 -7.44 4.27 -16.39
CA GLY A 380 -6.67 5.13 -15.50
C GLY A 380 -5.14 5.05 -15.70
N ARG A 381 -4.61 4.24 -16.62
CA ARG A 381 -3.17 4.06 -16.81
C ARG A 381 -2.47 5.37 -17.14
N THR A 382 -2.97 6.16 -18.09
CA THR A 382 -2.39 7.46 -18.45
C THR A 382 -2.40 8.43 -17.28
N VAL A 383 -3.51 8.47 -16.52
CA VAL A 383 -3.60 9.31 -15.32
C VAL A 383 -2.49 8.98 -14.31
N ARG A 384 -2.22 7.68 -14.08
CA ARG A 384 -1.12 7.24 -13.22
C ARG A 384 0.24 7.66 -13.78
N MET A 385 0.43 7.54 -15.10
CA MET A 385 1.68 7.94 -15.74
C MET A 385 1.93 9.45 -15.64
N VAL A 386 0.91 10.29 -15.76
CA VAL A 386 1.03 11.75 -15.50
C VAL A 386 1.33 12.00 -14.02
N SER A 387 0.61 11.33 -13.11
CA SER A 387 0.79 11.45 -11.65
C SER A 387 2.21 11.14 -11.18
N ARG A 388 2.92 10.17 -11.83
CA ARG A 388 4.29 9.76 -11.41
C ARG A 388 5.31 10.89 -11.44
N PHE A 389 5.13 11.83 -12.34
CA PHE A 389 6.07 12.95 -12.52
C PHE A 389 6.00 14.00 -11.41
N ARG A 390 4.97 13.95 -10.56
CA ARG A 390 4.84 14.83 -9.38
C ARG A 390 4.97 16.31 -9.72
N CYS A 391 4.41 16.77 -10.85
CA CYS A 391 4.33 18.20 -11.11
C CYS A 391 3.39 18.89 -10.12
N HIS A 392 3.56 20.20 -9.92
CA HIS A 392 2.74 20.94 -8.93
C HIS A 392 1.28 21.13 -9.37
N VAL A 393 0.99 20.96 -10.65
CA VAL A 393 -0.33 21.15 -11.23
C VAL A 393 -1.27 20.02 -10.80
N ASP A 394 -2.51 20.34 -10.43
CA ASP A 394 -3.52 19.36 -10.04
C ASP A 394 -3.99 18.56 -11.27
N ILE A 395 -4.25 17.26 -11.07
CA ILE A 395 -4.63 16.34 -12.12
C ILE A 395 -6.10 15.94 -11.94
N ILE A 396 -6.93 16.14 -12.97
CA ILE A 396 -8.28 15.63 -13.06
C ILE A 396 -8.23 14.37 -13.93
N GLY A 397 -8.52 13.23 -13.35
CA GLY A 397 -8.51 11.93 -14.05
C GLY A 397 -9.93 11.52 -14.44
N MET A 398 -10.30 11.67 -15.71
CA MET A 398 -11.62 11.31 -16.24
C MET A 398 -11.64 9.85 -16.71
N THR A 399 -12.67 9.12 -16.36
CA THR A 399 -12.90 7.73 -16.78
C THR A 399 -14.38 7.40 -16.84
N THR A 400 -14.76 6.47 -17.71
CA THR A 400 -16.12 5.92 -17.81
C THR A 400 -16.32 4.67 -16.95
N SER A 401 -15.22 4.14 -16.38
CA SER A 401 -15.24 2.94 -15.54
C SER A 401 -15.29 3.29 -14.06
N GLU A 402 -16.33 2.85 -13.36
CA GLU A 402 -16.44 3.00 -11.90
C GLU A 402 -15.25 2.34 -11.15
N LYS A 403 -14.79 1.19 -11.63
CA LYS A 403 -13.62 0.51 -11.04
C LYS A 403 -12.35 1.36 -11.20
N ALA A 404 -12.11 1.92 -12.39
CA ALA A 404 -10.98 2.82 -12.62
C ALA A 404 -11.12 4.12 -11.81
N TRP A 405 -12.34 4.68 -11.70
CA TRP A 405 -12.64 5.85 -10.90
C TRP A 405 -12.23 5.66 -9.43
N ARG A 406 -12.60 4.53 -8.82
CA ARG A 406 -12.20 4.20 -7.45
C ARG A 406 -10.68 3.99 -7.33
N LYS A 407 -10.09 3.24 -8.25
CA LYS A 407 -8.64 2.95 -8.25
C LYS A 407 -7.77 4.19 -8.46
N LEU A 408 -8.25 5.17 -9.20
CA LEU A 408 -7.54 6.44 -9.36
C LEU A 408 -7.43 7.24 -8.06
N ASN A 409 -8.29 6.98 -7.08
CA ASN A 409 -8.25 7.65 -5.79
C ASN A 409 -6.99 7.33 -4.95
N LEU A 410 -6.22 6.30 -5.31
CA LEU A 410 -4.89 6.01 -4.74
C LEU A 410 -3.74 6.71 -5.51
N SER A 411 -4.03 7.49 -6.55
CA SER A 411 -2.99 8.14 -7.36
C SER A 411 -2.70 9.54 -6.85
N TRP A 412 -1.43 9.85 -6.62
CA TRP A 412 -0.97 11.13 -6.10
C TRP A 412 -1.42 12.31 -6.97
N GLY A 413 -1.96 13.34 -6.35
CA GLY A 413 -2.36 14.58 -7.02
C GLY A 413 -3.55 14.44 -7.97
N VAL A 414 -4.21 13.26 -8.01
CA VAL A 414 -5.33 12.99 -8.89
C VAL A 414 -6.67 13.24 -8.18
N LYS A 415 -7.57 13.97 -8.83
CA LYS A 415 -8.99 14.01 -8.52
C LYS A 415 -9.71 13.19 -9.58
N PRO A 416 -10.20 11.99 -9.26
CA PRO A 416 -10.90 11.15 -10.23
C PRO A 416 -12.32 11.69 -10.47
N VAL A 417 -12.74 11.66 -11.73
CA VAL A 417 -14.07 12.06 -12.19
C VAL A 417 -14.66 10.93 -13.03
N LEU A 418 -15.87 10.50 -12.69
CA LEU A 418 -16.64 9.57 -13.51
C LEU A 418 -17.39 10.36 -14.57
N CYS A 419 -17.23 9.99 -15.83
CA CYS A 419 -17.87 10.66 -16.96
C CYS A 419 -18.57 9.66 -17.87
N GLU A 420 -19.37 10.18 -18.79
CA GLU A 420 -19.99 9.39 -19.85
C GLU A 420 -19.00 9.07 -20.98
N GLU A 421 -19.35 8.14 -21.83
CA GLU A 421 -18.60 7.84 -23.03
C GLU A 421 -18.84 8.91 -24.10
N TYR A 422 -17.79 9.36 -24.77
CA TYR A 422 -17.86 10.39 -25.79
C TYR A 422 -17.57 9.81 -27.18
N ASN A 423 -18.30 10.29 -28.19
CA ASN A 423 -18.22 9.78 -29.56
C ASN A 423 -17.14 10.45 -30.42
N SER A 424 -16.59 11.60 -29.99
CA SER A 424 -15.51 12.29 -30.68
C SER A 424 -14.53 12.95 -29.70
N MET A 425 -13.32 13.23 -30.19
CA MET A 425 -12.31 13.94 -29.39
C MET A 425 -12.69 15.37 -29.05
N GLU A 426 -13.37 16.05 -29.96
CA GLU A 426 -13.85 17.41 -29.74
C GLU A 426 -14.85 17.45 -28.60
N VAL A 427 -15.81 16.52 -28.59
CA VAL A 427 -16.81 16.39 -27.51
C VAL A 427 -16.13 16.01 -26.21
N MET A 428 -15.17 15.09 -26.24
CA MET A 428 -14.39 14.71 -25.06
C MET A 428 -13.63 15.90 -24.47
N PHE A 429 -12.93 16.69 -25.29
CA PHE A 429 -12.19 17.85 -24.80
C PHE A 429 -13.10 18.98 -24.33
N TYR A 430 -14.25 19.19 -25.01
CA TYR A 430 -15.26 20.13 -24.56
C TYR A 430 -15.79 19.76 -23.14
N ASN A 431 -16.14 18.50 -22.92
CA ASN A 431 -16.58 18.03 -21.62
C ASN A 431 -15.47 18.06 -20.58
N ALA A 432 -14.21 17.73 -20.96
CA ALA A 432 -13.06 17.84 -20.09
C ALA A 432 -12.84 19.29 -19.58
N MET A 433 -13.06 20.27 -20.43
CA MET A 433 -13.07 21.69 -20.06
C MET A 433 -14.17 22.01 -19.05
N ASN A 434 -15.40 21.52 -19.29
CA ASN A 434 -16.53 21.75 -18.40
C ASN A 434 -16.33 21.08 -17.04
N GLU A 435 -15.80 19.86 -17.02
CA GLU A 435 -15.41 19.18 -15.77
C GLU A 435 -14.32 19.94 -15.02
N ALA A 436 -13.31 20.44 -15.72
CA ALA A 436 -12.30 21.29 -15.08
C ALA A 436 -12.92 22.53 -14.43
N LYS A 437 -13.87 23.19 -15.08
CA LYS A 437 -14.60 24.34 -14.52
C LYS A 437 -15.46 23.98 -13.31
N SER A 438 -16.07 22.79 -13.29
CA SER A 438 -16.89 22.33 -12.16
C SER A 438 -16.04 21.96 -10.94
N VAL A 439 -14.88 21.38 -11.17
CA VAL A 439 -13.99 20.85 -10.15
C VAL A 439 -13.06 21.93 -9.57
N MET A 440 -12.63 22.88 -10.43
CA MET A 440 -11.67 23.93 -10.11
C MET A 440 -12.32 25.31 -10.25
N LYS A 441 -11.91 26.26 -9.41
CA LYS A 441 -12.35 27.67 -9.55
C LYS A 441 -11.54 28.38 -10.65
N LEU A 442 -11.80 28.03 -11.91
CA LEU A 442 -11.12 28.61 -13.05
C LEU A 442 -11.68 29.99 -13.39
N LYS A 443 -10.80 30.87 -13.88
CA LYS A 443 -11.12 32.24 -14.32
C LYS A 443 -10.88 32.36 -15.83
N LYS A 444 -11.52 33.34 -16.46
CA LYS A 444 -11.25 33.68 -17.85
C LYS A 444 -9.76 34.03 -18.03
N GLY A 445 -9.11 33.38 -18.98
CA GLY A 445 -7.68 33.51 -19.24
C GLY A 445 -6.80 32.46 -18.54
N ASP A 446 -7.35 31.62 -17.64
CA ASP A 446 -6.61 30.48 -17.08
C ASP A 446 -6.33 29.45 -18.15
N HIS A 447 -5.13 28.84 -18.13
CA HIS A 447 -4.77 27.74 -19.02
C HIS A 447 -5.02 26.39 -18.36
N ILE A 448 -5.44 25.42 -19.15
CA ILE A 448 -5.54 24.01 -18.79
C ILE A 448 -4.85 23.15 -19.86
N VAL A 449 -4.27 22.03 -19.45
CA VAL A 449 -3.67 21.06 -20.37
C VAL A 449 -4.54 19.82 -20.41
N LEU A 450 -4.93 19.43 -21.61
CA LEU A 450 -5.76 18.25 -21.88
C LEU A 450 -4.90 17.16 -22.50
N THR A 451 -5.04 15.91 -22.06
CA THR A 451 -4.37 14.77 -22.70
C THR A 451 -5.28 13.55 -22.73
N GLY A 452 -5.12 12.74 -23.76
CA GLY A 452 -5.93 11.53 -23.95
C GLY A 452 -5.51 10.80 -25.22
N GLY A 453 -6.25 9.76 -25.54
CA GLY A 453 -6.10 9.00 -26.78
C GLY A 453 -7.26 9.18 -27.72
N LEU A 454 -7.07 8.83 -28.99
CA LEU A 454 -8.13 8.74 -29.97
C LEU A 454 -9.22 7.79 -29.51
N ILE A 455 -10.48 8.15 -29.74
CA ILE A 455 -11.67 7.34 -29.42
C ILE A 455 -11.79 6.26 -30.48
N ASN A 456 -11.16 5.12 -30.25
CA ASN A 456 -11.24 3.95 -31.15
C ASN A 456 -11.44 2.63 -30.39
N GLY A 457 -11.89 2.70 -29.13
CA GLY A 457 -12.15 1.54 -28.28
C GLY A 457 -10.90 0.75 -27.84
N LYS A 458 -9.68 1.18 -28.22
CA LYS A 458 -8.43 0.51 -27.81
C LYS A 458 -7.80 1.23 -26.64
N THR A 459 -7.38 0.49 -25.63
CA THR A 459 -6.60 0.99 -24.49
C THR A 459 -5.15 1.26 -24.89
N GLY A 460 -4.50 2.25 -24.27
CA GLY A 460 -3.08 2.53 -24.49
C GLY A 460 -2.75 3.51 -25.63
N ASN A 461 -3.73 4.18 -26.19
CA ASN A 461 -3.61 5.09 -27.34
C ASN A 461 -3.39 6.57 -26.97
N THR A 462 -2.92 6.88 -25.78
CA THR A 462 -2.65 8.27 -25.40
C THR A 462 -1.57 8.87 -26.29
N ASN A 463 -1.94 9.83 -27.14
CA ASN A 463 -1.06 10.40 -28.17
C ASN A 463 -1.32 11.88 -28.46
N VAL A 464 -2.18 12.55 -27.67
CA VAL A 464 -2.54 13.96 -27.88
C VAL A 464 -2.33 14.76 -26.63
N ILE A 465 -1.78 15.96 -26.80
CA ILE A 465 -1.73 17.03 -25.78
C ILE A 465 -2.34 18.27 -26.40
N LYS A 466 -3.22 18.94 -25.68
CA LYS A 466 -3.86 20.19 -26.10
C LYS A 466 -3.85 21.19 -24.95
N VAL A 467 -3.54 22.45 -25.26
CA VAL A 467 -3.69 23.57 -24.32
C VAL A 467 -4.95 24.32 -24.66
N GLU A 468 -5.76 24.62 -23.66
CA GLU A 468 -6.97 25.41 -23.79
C GLU A 468 -6.94 26.59 -22.82
N THR A 469 -7.56 27.67 -23.21
CA THR A 469 -7.76 28.88 -22.38
C THR A 469 -9.24 28.98 -22.01
N VAL A 470 -9.51 29.16 -20.73
CA VAL A 470 -10.89 29.26 -20.18
C VAL A 470 -11.58 30.57 -20.59
#